data_e5ff97c81969ac8d734d23115e8d8034
#
_entry.id   e5ff97c81969ac8d734d23115e8d8034
#
_cell.length_a   1.000
_cell.length_b   1.000
_cell.length_c   1.000
_cell.angle_alpha   90.00
_cell.angle_beta   90.00
_cell.angle_gamma   90.00
#
_symmetry.space_group_name_H-M   'P 1'
#
loop_
_entity.id
_entity.type
_entity.pdbx_description
1 polymer ?
#
loop_
_entity_poly.entity_id
_entity_poly.type
_entity_poly.pdbx_seq_one_letter_code
_entity_poly.pdbx_strand_id
1 'polypeptide(L)'
;MNSEQLAQALHMTPAKAEEWIDAINLTFETFGIETPEQQASFLGQCAHESNNFTALVENLNYKAESLCKVWPKRFPTLEAAQPYNRNPEAIANHVYAGRMGNGDEDSGDGFAFRGRGLIQLTGRANYRACGEALGVD
;
A
#
# COMPACT_ATOMS: atom_id res chain seq x y z
N MET A 1 3.53 0.36 24.43
CA MET A 1 4.58 -0.61 23.95
C MET A 1 5.86 0.17 23.74
N ASN A 2 7.03 -0.44 23.97
CA ASN A 2 8.32 0.18 23.61
C ASN A 2 8.92 -0.48 22.35
N SER A 3 9.98 0.11 21.79
CA SER A 3 10.60 -0.36 20.55
C SER A 3 11.22 -1.76 20.68
N GLU A 4 11.77 -2.12 21.84
CA GLU A 4 12.32 -3.44 22.09
C GLU A 4 11.24 -4.53 22.06
N GLN A 5 10.09 -4.26 22.68
CA GLN A 5 8.93 -5.15 22.63
C GLN A 5 8.39 -5.30 21.20
N LEU A 6 8.34 -4.22 20.42
CA LEU A 6 7.93 -4.25 19.03
C LEU A 6 8.91 -5.07 18.17
N ALA A 7 10.21 -4.83 18.34
CA ALA A 7 11.25 -5.58 17.62
C ALA A 7 11.15 -7.08 17.89
N GLN A 8 10.94 -7.45 19.14
CA GLN A 8 10.79 -8.85 19.55
C GLN A 8 9.50 -9.48 19.03
N ALA A 9 8.37 -8.77 19.13
CA ALA A 9 7.07 -9.28 18.70
C ALA A 9 7.00 -9.55 17.18
N LEU A 10 7.62 -8.70 16.38
CA LEU A 10 7.58 -8.79 14.91
C LEU A 10 8.90 -9.29 14.29
N HIS A 11 9.88 -9.72 15.11
CA HIS A 11 11.18 -10.16 14.62
C HIS A 11 11.86 -9.16 13.67
N MET A 12 11.73 -7.86 13.96
CA MET A 12 12.34 -6.80 13.17
C MET A 12 13.62 -6.26 13.84
N THR A 13 14.40 -5.51 13.08
CA THR A 13 15.60 -4.86 13.62
C THR A 13 15.22 -3.76 14.61
N PRO A 14 16.07 -3.49 15.63
CA PRO A 14 15.84 -2.39 16.57
C PRO A 14 15.63 -1.03 15.89
N ALA A 15 16.43 -0.74 14.85
CA ALA A 15 16.30 0.51 14.11
C ALA A 15 14.92 0.66 13.44
N LYS A 16 14.40 -0.44 12.89
CA LYS A 16 13.06 -0.43 12.29
C LYS A 16 11.95 -0.28 13.33
N ALA A 17 12.11 -0.92 14.48
CA ALA A 17 11.17 -0.77 15.58
C ALA A 17 11.13 0.68 16.11
N GLU A 18 12.28 1.34 16.22
CA GLU A 18 12.38 2.76 16.58
C GLU A 18 11.67 3.66 15.58
N GLU A 19 11.76 3.36 14.28
CA GLU A 19 11.08 4.13 13.22
C GLU A 19 9.56 4.08 13.35
N TRP A 20 8.99 2.96 13.81
CA TRP A 20 7.55 2.74 13.80
C TRP A 20 6.86 2.91 15.15
N ILE A 21 7.59 2.84 16.27
CA ILE A 21 6.98 2.72 17.60
C ILE A 21 6.06 3.88 17.96
N ASP A 22 6.44 5.10 17.63
CA ASP A 22 5.65 6.28 17.96
C ASP A 22 4.32 6.31 17.19
N ALA A 23 4.35 6.00 15.89
CA ALA A 23 3.15 5.91 15.07
C ALA A 23 2.21 4.79 15.51
N ILE A 24 2.75 3.65 15.92
CA ILE A 24 1.99 2.52 16.44
C ILE A 24 1.32 2.89 17.77
N ASN A 25 2.05 3.47 18.71
CA ASN A 25 1.51 3.88 20.00
C ASN A 25 0.42 4.95 19.85
N LEU A 26 0.65 5.94 18.98
CA LEU A 26 -0.37 6.94 18.65
C LEU A 26 -1.63 6.30 18.07
N THR A 27 -1.49 5.31 17.20
CA THR A 27 -2.60 4.55 16.64
C THR A 27 -3.36 3.79 17.74
N PHE A 28 -2.66 3.11 18.63
CA PHE A 28 -3.26 2.40 19.74
C PHE A 28 -4.08 3.32 20.63
N GLU A 29 -3.51 4.47 21.01
CA GLU A 29 -4.20 5.47 21.83
C GLU A 29 -5.42 6.05 21.12
N THR A 30 -5.25 6.47 19.86
CA THR A 30 -6.31 7.14 19.08
C THR A 30 -7.54 6.22 18.87
N PHE A 31 -7.30 4.93 18.64
CA PHE A 31 -8.36 3.99 18.28
C PHE A 31 -8.74 3.00 19.39
N GLY A 32 -8.23 3.21 20.61
CA GLY A 32 -8.59 2.37 21.78
C GLY A 32 -8.14 0.91 21.63
N ILE A 33 -6.96 0.68 21.05
CA ILE A 33 -6.36 -0.66 20.94
C ILE A 33 -5.55 -0.91 22.21
N GLU A 34 -6.21 -1.39 23.27
CA GLU A 34 -5.67 -1.39 24.62
C GLU A 34 -5.15 -2.76 25.07
N THR A 35 -5.87 -3.83 24.71
CA THR A 35 -5.48 -5.16 25.23
C THR A 35 -4.32 -5.78 24.42
N PRO A 36 -3.51 -6.65 25.04
CA PRO A 36 -2.44 -7.37 24.34
C PRO A 36 -2.94 -8.14 23.11
N GLU A 37 -4.14 -8.72 23.17
CA GLU A 37 -4.74 -9.47 22.08
C GLU A 37 -5.12 -8.55 20.90
N GLN A 38 -5.68 -7.38 21.21
CA GLN A 38 -6.00 -6.37 20.18
C GLN A 38 -4.73 -5.86 19.51
N GLN A 39 -3.71 -5.54 20.29
CA GLN A 39 -2.40 -5.08 19.80
C GLN A 39 -1.73 -6.15 18.93
N ALA A 40 -1.73 -7.40 19.38
CA ALA A 40 -1.16 -8.52 18.64
C ALA A 40 -1.91 -8.76 17.32
N SER A 41 -3.24 -8.69 17.32
CA SER A 41 -4.06 -8.83 16.11
C SER A 41 -3.77 -7.71 15.11
N PHE A 42 -3.74 -6.46 15.56
CA PHE A 42 -3.42 -5.29 14.73
C PHE A 42 -2.03 -5.39 14.11
N LEU A 43 -1.02 -5.64 14.93
CA LEU A 43 0.37 -5.75 14.48
C LEU A 43 0.59 -6.94 13.55
N GLY A 44 -0.03 -8.08 13.86
CA GLY A 44 0.04 -9.27 13.03
C GLY A 44 -0.55 -9.05 11.63
N GLN A 45 -1.69 -8.36 11.56
CA GLN A 45 -2.32 -8.01 10.28
C GLN A 45 -1.45 -7.01 9.49
N CYS A 46 -0.97 -5.95 10.12
CA CYS A 46 -0.08 -4.98 9.49
C CYS A 46 1.20 -5.64 8.95
N ALA A 47 1.81 -6.51 9.74
CA ALA A 47 3.02 -7.24 9.36
C ALA A 47 2.75 -8.18 8.17
N HIS A 48 1.64 -8.90 8.19
CA HIS A 48 1.26 -9.81 7.12
C HIS A 48 1.08 -9.07 5.79
N GLU A 49 0.28 -8.00 5.78
CA GLU A 49 -0.06 -7.24 4.58
C GLU A 49 1.13 -6.45 3.99
N SER A 50 2.11 -6.09 4.81
CA SER A 50 3.24 -5.25 4.42
C SER A 50 4.58 -5.98 4.28
N ASN A 51 4.55 -7.31 4.27
CA ASN A 51 5.78 -8.10 4.36
C ASN A 51 6.69 -7.62 5.52
N ASN A 52 6.13 -7.63 6.71
CA ASN A 52 6.77 -7.18 7.93
C ASN A 52 7.29 -5.73 7.87
N PHE A 53 6.40 -4.81 7.48
CA PHE A 53 6.69 -3.37 7.37
C PHE A 53 7.78 -3.00 6.34
N THR A 54 7.95 -3.83 5.31
CA THR A 54 8.93 -3.59 4.24
C THR A 54 8.31 -3.19 2.92
N ALA A 55 7.17 -3.76 2.54
CA ALA A 55 6.46 -3.48 1.31
C ALA A 55 5.44 -2.36 1.52
N LEU A 56 5.89 -1.11 1.44
CA LEU A 56 5.08 0.09 1.73
C LEU A 56 4.56 0.80 0.48
N VAL A 57 5.05 0.43 -0.69
CA VAL A 57 4.60 0.96 -1.99
C VAL A 57 4.41 -0.21 -2.94
N GLU A 58 3.30 -0.20 -3.67
CA GLU A 58 2.99 -1.20 -4.68
C GLU A 58 4.11 -1.33 -5.72
N ASN A 59 4.54 -2.57 -5.98
CA ASN A 59 5.51 -2.84 -7.04
C ASN A 59 4.79 -2.99 -8.38
N LEU A 60 4.95 -2.02 -9.25
CA LEU A 60 4.37 -1.96 -10.60
C LEU A 60 5.40 -2.21 -11.71
N ASN A 61 6.57 -2.74 -11.35
CA ASN A 61 7.62 -3.03 -12.32
C ASN A 61 7.41 -4.41 -12.97
N TYR A 62 6.56 -4.46 -13.99
CA TYR A 62 6.20 -5.69 -14.71
C TYR A 62 6.74 -5.71 -16.14
N LYS A 63 7.16 -6.90 -16.58
CA LYS A 63 7.38 -7.19 -18.01
C LYS A 63 6.04 -7.32 -18.74
N ALA A 64 6.05 -7.06 -20.05
CA ALA A 64 4.86 -7.16 -20.90
C ALA A 64 4.16 -8.52 -20.78
N GLU A 65 4.91 -9.62 -20.75
CA GLU A 65 4.37 -10.97 -20.60
C GLU A 65 3.64 -11.16 -19.26
N SER A 66 4.18 -10.55 -18.19
CA SER A 66 3.56 -10.59 -16.86
C SER A 66 2.29 -9.76 -16.79
N LEU A 67 2.23 -8.61 -17.49
CA LEU A 67 1.04 -7.77 -17.57
C LEU A 67 -0.15 -8.52 -18.15
N CYS A 68 0.05 -9.28 -19.22
CA CYS A 68 -0.98 -10.11 -19.84
C CYS A 68 -1.53 -11.19 -18.89
N LYS A 69 -0.69 -11.71 -17.98
CA LYS A 69 -1.08 -12.72 -17.00
C LYS A 69 -1.83 -12.12 -15.82
N VAL A 70 -1.35 -10.98 -15.30
CA VAL A 70 -1.90 -10.34 -14.09
C VAL A 70 -3.19 -9.58 -14.41
N TRP A 71 -3.23 -8.86 -15.52
CA TRP A 71 -4.38 -8.05 -15.94
C TRP A 71 -4.80 -8.37 -17.39
N PRO A 72 -5.30 -9.59 -17.68
CA PRO A 72 -5.62 -10.01 -19.05
C PRO A 72 -6.69 -9.15 -19.74
N LYS A 73 -7.58 -8.54 -18.96
CA LYS A 73 -8.60 -7.63 -19.51
C LYS A 73 -8.02 -6.27 -19.91
N ARG A 74 -6.97 -5.82 -19.24
CA ARG A 74 -6.29 -4.55 -19.54
C ARG A 74 -5.23 -4.72 -20.63
N PHE A 75 -4.58 -5.88 -20.65
CA PHE A 75 -3.53 -6.23 -21.58
C PHE A 75 -3.88 -7.55 -22.28
N PRO A 76 -4.80 -7.51 -23.25
CA PRO A 76 -5.32 -8.75 -23.88
C PRO A 76 -4.30 -9.45 -24.78
N THR A 77 -3.28 -8.73 -25.25
CA THR A 77 -2.22 -9.27 -26.12
C THR A 77 -0.85 -8.76 -25.67
N LEU A 78 0.21 -9.49 -26.03
CA LEU A 78 1.59 -9.07 -25.78
C LEU A 78 1.91 -7.74 -26.51
N GLU A 79 1.41 -7.55 -27.72
CA GLU A 79 1.56 -6.31 -28.49
C GLU A 79 0.97 -5.11 -27.75
N ALA A 80 -0.24 -5.25 -27.18
CA ALA A 80 -0.87 -4.21 -26.38
C ALA A 80 -0.09 -3.90 -25.09
N ALA A 81 0.59 -4.88 -24.50
CA ALA A 81 1.36 -4.72 -23.27
C ALA A 81 2.77 -4.11 -23.50
N GLN A 82 3.34 -4.23 -24.70
CA GLN A 82 4.71 -3.79 -24.98
C GLN A 82 5.00 -2.32 -24.60
N PRO A 83 4.13 -1.33 -24.89
CA PRO A 83 4.35 0.07 -24.50
C PRO A 83 4.48 0.29 -23.00
N TYR A 84 3.96 -0.63 -22.20
CA TYR A 84 3.94 -0.58 -20.74
C TYR A 84 5.08 -1.38 -20.07
N ASN A 85 5.89 -2.08 -20.87
CA ASN A 85 6.96 -2.95 -20.37
C ASN A 85 7.91 -2.19 -19.45
N ARG A 86 8.02 -2.63 -18.19
CA ARG A 86 8.89 -2.04 -17.18
C ARG A 86 8.65 -0.53 -16.94
N ASN A 87 7.43 -0.05 -17.16
CA ASN A 87 7.03 1.33 -16.95
C ASN A 87 5.95 1.42 -15.85
N PRO A 88 6.32 1.51 -14.56
CA PRO A 88 5.39 1.53 -13.44
C PRO A 88 4.33 2.62 -13.52
N GLU A 89 4.71 3.82 -13.97
CA GLU A 89 3.79 4.95 -14.09
C GLU A 89 2.70 4.68 -15.15
N ALA A 90 3.10 4.29 -16.34
CA ALA A 90 2.17 3.97 -17.41
C ALA A 90 1.26 2.77 -17.04
N ILE A 91 1.82 1.75 -16.39
CA ILE A 91 1.07 0.58 -15.93
C ILE A 91 -0.02 1.00 -14.94
N ALA A 92 0.34 1.77 -13.91
CA ALA A 92 -0.61 2.23 -12.90
C ALA A 92 -1.74 3.08 -13.51
N ASN A 93 -1.37 4.03 -14.37
CA ASN A 93 -2.34 4.92 -15.02
C ASN A 93 -3.32 4.15 -15.91
N HIS A 94 -2.86 3.11 -16.58
CA HIS A 94 -3.71 2.25 -17.40
C HIS A 94 -4.60 1.30 -16.58
N VAL A 95 -4.00 0.60 -15.60
CA VAL A 95 -4.70 -0.42 -14.81
C VAL A 95 -5.77 0.19 -13.91
N TYR A 96 -5.49 1.35 -13.32
CA TYR A 96 -6.36 2.01 -12.36
C TYR A 96 -7.20 3.14 -12.96
N ALA A 97 -7.14 3.36 -14.29
CA ALA A 97 -7.97 4.35 -14.96
C ALA A 97 -9.47 4.11 -14.70
N GLY A 98 -10.19 5.17 -14.34
CA GLY A 98 -11.63 5.15 -14.10
C GLY A 98 -12.09 4.26 -12.95
N ARG A 99 -11.18 3.86 -12.06
CA ARG A 99 -11.46 3.02 -10.88
C ARG A 99 -11.22 3.79 -9.59
N MET A 100 -11.99 3.47 -8.54
CA MET A 100 -11.78 4.03 -7.19
C MET A 100 -11.68 5.56 -7.17
N GLY A 101 -12.50 6.23 -7.99
CA GLY A 101 -12.51 7.68 -8.12
C GLY A 101 -11.36 8.29 -8.92
N ASN A 102 -10.49 7.50 -9.53
CA ASN A 102 -9.47 7.99 -10.45
C ASN A 102 -10.11 8.49 -11.75
N GLY A 103 -9.49 9.50 -12.37
CA GLY A 103 -9.77 9.90 -13.74
C GLY A 103 -9.32 8.85 -14.76
N ASP A 104 -9.31 9.25 -16.03
CA ASP A 104 -8.80 8.42 -17.12
C ASP A 104 -7.27 8.21 -17.04
N GLU A 105 -6.72 7.48 -18.01
CA GLU A 105 -5.29 7.18 -18.06
C GLU A 105 -4.42 8.46 -18.11
N ASP A 106 -4.88 9.47 -18.87
CA ASP A 106 -4.16 10.74 -19.05
C ASP A 106 -4.17 11.63 -17.80
N SER A 107 -5.09 11.38 -16.85
CA SER A 107 -5.15 12.12 -15.59
C SER A 107 -3.93 11.92 -14.69
N GLY A 108 -3.21 10.79 -14.85
CA GLY A 108 -2.10 10.41 -13.97
C GLY A 108 -2.54 9.90 -12.59
N ASP A 109 -3.84 9.83 -12.33
CA ASP A 109 -4.38 9.44 -11.03
C ASP A 109 -3.99 8.02 -10.62
N GLY A 110 -3.92 7.10 -11.59
CA GLY A 110 -3.56 5.72 -11.32
C GLY A 110 -2.21 5.59 -10.61
N PHE A 111 -1.22 6.32 -11.07
CA PHE A 111 0.11 6.33 -10.45
C PHE A 111 0.16 7.24 -9.22
N ALA A 112 -0.47 8.41 -9.27
CA ALA A 112 -0.52 9.34 -8.14
C ALA A 112 -1.12 8.69 -6.88
N PHE A 113 -2.18 7.91 -7.04
CA PHE A 113 -2.92 7.22 -5.97
C PHE A 113 -2.70 5.70 -5.97
N ARG A 114 -1.50 5.24 -6.37
CA ARG A 114 -1.12 3.82 -6.30
C ARG A 114 -1.08 3.31 -4.87
N GLY A 115 -1.07 2.00 -4.69
CA GLY A 115 -1.05 1.36 -3.38
C GLY A 115 0.14 1.80 -2.52
N ARG A 116 -0.15 2.35 -1.34
CA ARG A 116 0.84 2.77 -0.34
C ARG A 116 0.42 2.41 1.06
N GLY A 117 1.41 2.33 1.95
CA GLY A 117 1.24 2.06 3.37
C GLY A 117 1.09 0.58 3.70
N LEU A 118 0.91 0.29 4.98
CA LEU A 118 0.87 -1.07 5.51
C LEU A 118 -0.29 -1.91 4.95
N ILE A 119 -1.41 -1.27 4.60
CA ILE A 119 -2.62 -1.94 4.06
C ILE A 119 -2.88 -1.59 2.60
N GLN A 120 -1.93 -0.97 1.90
CA GLN A 120 -2.02 -0.67 0.47
C GLN A 120 -3.25 0.16 0.10
N LEU A 121 -3.39 1.33 0.70
CA LEU A 121 -4.42 2.31 0.34
C LEU A 121 -4.23 2.71 -1.14
N THR A 122 -5.27 2.57 -1.96
CA THR A 122 -5.21 2.74 -3.42
C THR A 122 -6.43 3.50 -3.91
N GLY A 123 -6.23 4.40 -4.87
CA GLY A 123 -7.28 5.16 -5.56
C GLY A 123 -7.61 6.51 -4.93
N ARG A 124 -7.92 7.49 -5.79
CA ARG A 124 -8.20 8.89 -5.39
C ARG A 124 -9.28 9.00 -4.32
N ALA A 125 -10.40 8.30 -4.47
CA ALA A 125 -11.51 8.36 -3.51
C ALA A 125 -11.12 7.81 -2.14
N ASN A 126 -10.33 6.73 -2.09
CA ASN A 126 -9.88 6.14 -0.84
C ASN A 126 -8.84 7.00 -0.13
N TYR A 127 -7.89 7.60 -0.89
CA TYR A 127 -6.94 8.57 -0.33
C TYR A 127 -7.65 9.76 0.26
N ARG A 128 -8.66 10.32 -0.46
CA ARG A 128 -9.45 11.44 0.01
C ARG A 128 -10.21 11.09 1.29
N ALA A 129 -10.92 9.97 1.32
CA ALA A 129 -11.69 9.55 2.50
C ALA A 129 -10.77 9.32 3.72
N CYS A 130 -9.58 8.74 3.51
CA CYS A 130 -8.59 8.56 4.57
C CYS A 130 -8.05 9.90 5.06
N GLY A 131 -7.70 10.82 4.15
CA GLY A 131 -7.22 12.15 4.50
C GLY A 131 -8.26 12.94 5.30
N GLU A 132 -9.53 12.95 4.85
CA GLU A 132 -10.64 13.59 5.57
C GLU A 132 -10.81 13.00 6.99
N ALA A 133 -10.74 11.68 7.14
CA ALA A 133 -10.86 11.01 8.44
C ALA A 133 -9.70 11.34 9.39
N LEU A 134 -8.49 11.56 8.85
CA LEU A 134 -7.30 11.92 9.62
C LEU A 134 -7.12 13.43 9.80
N GLY A 135 -7.90 14.26 9.10
CA GLY A 135 -7.76 15.72 9.10
C GLY A 135 -6.48 16.19 8.39
N VAL A 136 -6.03 15.47 7.38
CA VAL A 136 -4.86 15.79 6.55
C VAL A 136 -5.24 15.80 5.06
N ASP A 137 -4.50 16.57 4.27
CA ASP A 137 -4.70 16.65 2.81
C ASP A 137 -3.99 15.49 2.06
#